data_194ff19d95bdaee3d07e70e0ff8cdc04
#
_entry.id   194ff19d95bdaee3d07e70e0ff8cdc04
#
_cell.length_a   1.000
_cell.length_b   1.000
_cell.length_c   1.000
_cell.angle_alpha   90.00
_cell.angle_beta   90.00
_cell.angle_gamma   90.00
#
_symmetry.space_group_name_H-M   'P 1'
#
loop_
_entity.id
_entity.type
_entity.pdbx_description
1 polymer ?
#
loop_
_entity_poly.entity_id
_entity_poly.type
_entity_poly.pdbx_seq_one_letter_code
_entity_poly.pdbx_strand_id
1 'polypeptide(L)'
;MTVLLIMQPLFKIFKMKKLASLIISILFFSNLLMSQVMPQGFLIGPDGLIGTQRWMLKNLDVTTFNDGTPIAQATTNAGWNANSSPAWIYNNLDATNNQVYGKLYNWAVINNSLNVCPVQYHVPTYSDWLVLQNFLGGTPSNYMVTGGGKLKQTGIVTWDTPNTGATNSTKFNAVGNGYIGGGNSFSSSLKSSALFWSKTVTGSNVYYAKLNYNDDNLYVGPGITTGGFAIRCIHD
;
A
#
# COMPACT_ATOMS: atom_id res chain seq x y z
N MET A 1 42.59 25.91 -56.96
CA MET A 1 41.20 25.42 -56.82
C MET A 1 41.05 24.22 -55.92
N THR A 2 42.04 23.83 -55.12
CA THR A 2 42.11 22.57 -54.33
C THR A 2 41.89 22.75 -52.85
N VAL A 3 41.89 23.98 -52.31
CA VAL A 3 41.76 24.24 -50.84
C VAL A 3 40.31 24.33 -50.39
N LEU A 4 39.34 24.57 -51.30
CA LEU A 4 37.93 24.78 -50.96
C LEU A 4 37.17 23.47 -50.73
N LEU A 5 37.64 22.33 -51.24
CA LEU A 5 36.98 21.04 -51.11
C LEU A 5 37.26 20.31 -49.79
N ILE A 6 38.33 20.68 -49.07
CA ILE A 6 38.72 20.02 -47.83
C ILE A 6 38.02 20.63 -46.58
N MET A 7 37.53 21.87 -46.69
CA MET A 7 36.88 22.55 -45.55
C MET A 7 35.41 22.16 -45.35
N GLN A 8 34.73 21.65 -46.33
CA GLN A 8 33.32 21.28 -46.24
C GLN A 8 33.02 20.12 -45.25
N PRO A 9 33.78 19.03 -45.22
CA PRO A 9 33.50 17.93 -44.27
C PRO A 9 33.83 18.30 -42.82
N LEU A 10 34.86 19.13 -42.59
CA LEU A 10 35.23 19.57 -41.24
C LEU A 10 34.17 20.48 -40.61
N PHE A 11 33.52 21.34 -41.38
CA PHE A 11 32.44 22.21 -40.87
C PHE A 11 31.16 21.41 -40.52
N LYS A 12 30.89 20.35 -41.27
CA LYS A 12 29.75 19.42 -41.01
C LYS A 12 29.99 18.61 -39.75
N ILE A 13 31.20 18.12 -39.50
CA ILE A 13 31.57 17.37 -38.31
C ILE A 13 31.53 18.26 -37.05
N PHE A 14 31.94 19.52 -37.19
CA PHE A 14 31.91 20.49 -36.05
C PHE A 14 30.48 20.88 -35.66
N LYS A 15 29.57 21.06 -36.62
CA LYS A 15 28.13 21.28 -36.38
C LYS A 15 27.46 20.06 -35.73
N MET A 16 27.78 18.84 -36.17
CA MET A 16 27.22 17.62 -35.61
C MET A 16 27.71 17.39 -34.15
N LYS A 17 28.97 17.68 -33.86
CA LYS A 17 29.51 17.57 -32.47
C LYS A 17 28.87 18.59 -31.53
N LYS A 18 28.62 19.85 -31.99
CA LYS A 18 27.89 20.84 -31.18
C LYS A 18 26.43 20.47 -30.96
N LEU A 19 25.76 19.89 -31.96
CA LEU A 19 24.38 19.45 -31.83
C LEU A 19 24.25 18.25 -30.90
N ALA A 20 25.15 17.28 -30.99
CA ALA A 20 25.20 16.14 -30.10
C ALA A 20 25.49 16.55 -28.64
N SER A 21 26.40 17.49 -28.41
CA SER A 21 26.68 18.03 -27.08
C SER A 21 25.47 18.79 -26.49
N LEU A 22 24.72 19.51 -27.34
CA LEU A 22 23.50 20.22 -26.87
C LEU A 22 22.39 19.24 -26.51
N ILE A 23 22.19 18.17 -27.28
CA ILE A 23 21.21 17.12 -27.01
C ILE A 23 21.56 16.37 -25.72
N ILE A 24 22.83 16.03 -25.51
CA ILE A 24 23.30 15.38 -24.28
C ILE A 24 23.09 16.30 -23.06
N SER A 25 23.37 17.61 -23.18
CA SER A 25 23.10 18.58 -22.11
C SER A 25 21.61 18.69 -21.81
N ILE A 26 20.73 18.70 -22.81
CA ILE A 26 19.27 18.77 -22.61
C ILE A 26 18.76 17.48 -21.93
N LEU A 27 19.26 16.32 -22.32
CA LEU A 27 18.92 15.05 -21.66
C LEU A 27 19.45 14.96 -20.23
N PHE A 28 20.62 15.50 -19.94
CA PHE A 28 21.17 15.59 -18.57
C PHE A 28 20.37 16.58 -17.71
N PHE A 29 19.97 17.73 -18.26
CA PHE A 29 19.14 18.72 -17.54
C PHE A 29 17.72 18.22 -17.30
N SER A 30 17.11 17.47 -18.24
CA SER A 30 15.79 16.89 -18.04
C SER A 30 15.81 15.82 -16.95
N ASN A 31 16.87 15.02 -16.83
CA ASN A 31 17.01 14.06 -15.76
C ASN A 31 17.34 14.74 -14.39
N LEU A 32 18.03 15.88 -14.41
CA LEU A 32 18.30 16.66 -13.17
C LEU A 32 17.04 17.39 -12.68
N LEU A 33 16.20 17.91 -13.57
CA LEU A 33 14.92 18.56 -13.22
C LEU A 33 13.88 17.56 -12.70
N MET A 34 13.88 16.32 -13.17
CA MET A 34 13.04 15.26 -12.61
C MET A 34 13.51 14.76 -11.24
N SER A 35 14.80 14.96 -10.92
CA SER A 35 15.38 14.59 -9.61
C SER A 35 15.15 15.62 -8.49
N GLN A 36 14.70 16.85 -8.81
CA GLN A 36 14.62 17.94 -7.82
C GLN A 36 13.20 18.33 -7.38
N VAL A 37 12.15 17.64 -7.81
CA VAL A 37 10.75 18.02 -7.48
C VAL A 37 9.98 16.89 -6.81
N MET A 38 10.65 15.94 -6.19
CA MET A 38 9.96 15.01 -5.28
C MET A 38 10.41 15.34 -3.84
N PRO A 39 9.50 15.81 -2.96
CA PRO A 39 9.77 15.74 -1.54
C PRO A 39 10.11 14.29 -1.20
N GLN A 40 11.22 14.09 -0.53
CA GLN A 40 11.67 12.78 -0.07
C GLN A 40 10.51 12.04 0.58
N GLY A 41 10.06 10.94 -0.04
CA GLY A 41 9.37 9.95 0.72
C GLY A 41 8.02 9.44 0.25
N PHE A 42 7.53 9.79 -0.93
CA PHE A 42 6.27 9.17 -1.35
C PHE A 42 6.37 8.53 -2.74
N LEU A 43 7.01 7.35 -2.80
CA LEU A 43 6.75 6.42 -3.90
C LEU A 43 5.32 5.92 -3.70
N ILE A 44 4.38 6.51 -4.45
CA ILE A 44 3.05 5.92 -4.62
C ILE A 44 3.31 4.49 -5.08
N GLY A 45 3.00 3.52 -4.23
CA GLY A 45 3.08 2.11 -4.62
C GLY A 45 2.20 1.86 -5.84
N PRO A 46 2.40 0.77 -6.59
CA PRO A 46 1.56 0.48 -7.74
C PRO A 46 0.11 0.46 -7.29
N ASP A 47 -0.75 1.16 -8.03
CA ASP A 47 -2.18 1.15 -7.86
C ASP A 47 -2.89 0.53 -9.07
N GLY A 48 -4.15 0.16 -8.93
CA GLY A 48 -4.94 -0.45 -9.99
C GLY A 48 -6.43 -0.21 -9.85
N LEU A 49 -7.12 -0.14 -10.99
CA LEU A 49 -8.58 -0.02 -11.04
C LEU A 49 -9.22 -1.38 -10.72
N ILE A 50 -10.10 -1.40 -9.72
CA ILE A 50 -10.90 -2.57 -9.33
C ILE A 50 -12.36 -2.13 -9.30
N GLY A 51 -13.14 -2.55 -10.27
CA GLY A 51 -14.47 -1.98 -10.49
C GLY A 51 -14.38 -0.50 -10.86
N THR A 52 -14.99 0.35 -10.05
CA THR A 52 -14.95 1.81 -10.20
C THR A 52 -13.93 2.48 -9.29
N GLN A 53 -13.22 1.72 -8.46
CA GLN A 53 -12.31 2.23 -7.44
C GLN A 53 -10.86 1.96 -7.80
N ARG A 54 -9.97 2.90 -7.47
CA ARG A 54 -8.53 2.76 -7.65
C ARG A 54 -7.87 2.47 -6.31
N TRP A 55 -7.32 1.28 -6.15
CA TRP A 55 -6.72 0.77 -4.92
C TRP A 55 -5.20 0.64 -5.04
N MET A 56 -4.47 0.95 -4.00
CA MET A 56 -3.07 0.53 -3.91
C MET A 56 -2.98 -1.00 -3.96
N LEU A 57 -1.96 -1.54 -4.67
CA LEU A 57 -1.77 -2.98 -4.86
C LEU A 57 -0.78 -3.60 -3.85
N LYS A 58 -0.33 -2.81 -2.88
CA LYS A 58 0.50 -3.23 -1.74
C LYS A 58 -0.03 -2.64 -0.44
N ASN A 59 0.23 -3.33 0.67
CA ASN A 59 -0.01 -2.78 1.99
C ASN A 59 0.93 -1.59 2.24
N LEU A 60 0.42 -0.61 2.97
CA LEU A 60 1.21 0.57 3.34
C LEU A 60 2.40 0.15 4.22
N ASP A 61 3.56 0.79 4.01
CA ASP A 61 4.79 0.51 4.76
C ASP A 61 5.52 1.78 5.21
N VAL A 62 4.82 2.93 5.27
CA VAL A 62 5.38 4.22 5.65
C VAL A 62 5.65 4.33 7.15
N THR A 63 6.53 5.26 7.51
CA THR A 63 6.92 5.59 8.89
C THR A 63 6.60 7.02 9.26
N THR A 64 5.94 7.75 8.36
CA THR A 64 5.54 9.15 8.55
C THR A 64 4.12 9.36 8.05
N PHE A 65 3.45 10.38 8.56
CA PHE A 65 2.25 10.94 7.95
C PHE A 65 2.60 11.73 6.67
N ASN A 66 1.59 12.16 5.96
CA ASN A 66 1.72 12.89 4.69
C ASN A 66 2.51 14.21 4.80
N ASP A 67 2.46 14.85 5.94
CA ASP A 67 3.18 16.10 6.22
C ASP A 67 4.64 15.87 6.67
N GLY A 68 5.10 14.61 6.72
CA GLY A 68 6.42 14.20 7.17
C GLY A 68 6.53 13.96 8.69
N THR A 69 5.47 14.18 9.46
CA THR A 69 5.47 13.91 10.91
C THR A 69 5.75 12.43 11.17
N PRO A 70 6.76 12.08 11.98
CA PRO A 70 7.11 10.70 12.26
C PRO A 70 5.99 9.95 13.01
N ILE A 71 5.80 8.67 12.64
CA ILE A 71 4.97 7.71 13.38
C ILE A 71 5.92 6.82 14.18
N ALA A 72 5.71 6.70 15.49
CA ALA A 72 6.59 5.93 16.37
C ALA A 72 6.60 4.43 16.01
N GLN A 73 7.76 3.80 16.08
CA GLN A 73 7.88 2.34 15.98
C GLN A 73 7.70 1.70 17.35
N ALA A 74 6.78 0.76 17.48
CA ALA A 74 6.76 -0.17 18.61
C ALA A 74 7.70 -1.35 18.29
N THR A 75 8.62 -1.65 19.20
CA THR A 75 9.61 -2.72 19.05
C THR A 75 9.32 -3.94 19.91
N THR A 76 8.29 -3.87 20.75
CA THR A 76 7.83 -4.96 21.63
C THR A 76 6.31 -4.95 21.73
N ASN A 77 5.72 -6.08 22.10
CA ASN A 77 4.29 -6.17 22.39
C ASN A 77 3.89 -5.25 23.55
N ALA A 78 4.70 -5.17 24.60
CA ALA A 78 4.44 -4.27 25.72
C ALA A 78 4.45 -2.80 25.28
N GLY A 79 5.40 -2.39 24.43
CA GLY A 79 5.45 -1.05 23.86
C GLY A 79 4.28 -0.73 22.95
N TRP A 80 3.79 -1.71 22.19
CA TRP A 80 2.55 -1.56 21.42
C TRP A 80 1.36 -1.27 22.29
N ASN A 81 1.21 -2.01 23.36
CA ASN A 81 0.07 -1.99 24.26
C ASN A 81 -0.07 -0.72 25.08
N ALA A 82 1.07 -0.21 25.51
CA ALA A 82 1.14 1.04 26.27
C ALA A 82 0.92 2.27 25.39
N ASN A 83 0.87 2.11 24.05
CA ASN A 83 0.93 3.22 23.13
C ASN A 83 -0.46 3.63 22.65
N SER A 84 -1.03 4.65 23.29
CA SER A 84 -2.23 5.35 22.81
C SER A 84 -1.96 6.37 21.71
N SER A 85 -0.69 6.68 21.42
CA SER A 85 -0.23 7.57 20.37
C SER A 85 -0.10 6.81 19.04
N PRO A 86 -0.03 7.52 17.89
CA PRO A 86 0.21 6.88 16.59
C PRO A 86 1.46 6.01 16.59
N ALA A 87 1.28 4.73 16.24
CA ALA A 87 2.37 3.77 16.21
C ALA A 87 2.21 2.74 15.08
N TRP A 88 3.36 2.26 14.59
CA TRP A 88 3.46 1.13 13.68
C TRP A 88 4.40 0.06 14.25
N ILE A 89 4.28 -1.16 13.74
CA ILE A 89 5.08 -2.30 14.16
C ILE A 89 5.31 -3.25 12.98
N TYR A 90 6.43 -3.96 12.96
CA TYR A 90 6.64 -5.06 12.04
C TYR A 90 5.79 -6.27 12.41
N ASN A 91 5.29 -6.97 11.40
CA ASN A 91 4.60 -8.22 11.63
C ASN A 91 5.53 -9.22 12.34
N ASN A 92 5.04 -9.85 13.40
CA ASN A 92 5.81 -10.73 14.29
C ASN A 92 7.11 -10.11 14.85
N LEU A 93 7.21 -8.79 14.95
CA LEU A 93 8.42 -8.06 15.36
C LEU A 93 9.63 -8.30 14.44
N ASP A 94 9.41 -8.80 13.24
CA ASP A 94 10.45 -9.16 12.28
C ASP A 94 10.47 -8.20 11.09
N ALA A 95 11.53 -7.41 10.98
CA ALA A 95 11.72 -6.44 9.91
C ALA A 95 11.79 -7.09 8.51
N THR A 96 12.19 -8.35 8.40
CA THR A 96 12.24 -9.08 7.13
C THR A 96 10.85 -9.28 6.52
N ASN A 97 9.81 -9.29 7.33
CA ASN A 97 8.42 -9.39 6.90
C ASN A 97 7.93 -8.13 6.17
N ASN A 98 8.58 -6.98 6.37
CA ASN A 98 8.09 -5.70 5.85
C ASN A 98 7.97 -5.64 4.32
N GLN A 99 8.95 -6.19 3.60
CA GLN A 99 8.93 -6.16 2.12
C GLN A 99 7.72 -6.88 1.52
N VAL A 100 7.26 -7.93 2.19
CA VAL A 100 6.17 -8.78 1.71
C VAL A 100 4.82 -8.34 2.26
N TYR A 101 4.75 -8.12 3.57
CA TYR A 101 3.47 -7.95 4.27
C TYR A 101 3.13 -6.50 4.62
N GLY A 102 4.11 -5.57 4.53
CA GLY A 102 3.97 -4.20 5.00
C GLY A 102 3.96 -4.12 6.54
N LYS A 103 3.55 -2.95 7.05
CA LYS A 103 3.47 -2.67 8.50
C LYS A 103 2.06 -2.86 9.03
N LEU A 104 1.97 -3.10 10.33
CA LEU A 104 0.72 -2.99 11.09
C LEU A 104 0.69 -1.65 11.80
N TYR A 105 -0.47 -0.99 11.79
CA TYR A 105 -0.68 0.32 12.38
C TYR A 105 -1.77 0.23 13.46
N ASN A 106 -1.67 1.05 14.51
CA ASN A 106 -2.71 1.17 15.51
C ASN A 106 -3.82 2.14 15.07
N TRP A 107 -4.94 2.14 15.79
CA TRP A 107 -6.07 3.01 15.50
C TRP A 107 -5.72 4.50 15.58
N ALA A 108 -4.79 4.90 16.43
CA ALA A 108 -4.35 6.29 16.55
C ALA A 108 -3.74 6.84 15.25
N VAL A 109 -3.14 5.98 14.40
CA VAL A 109 -2.67 6.36 13.05
C VAL A 109 -3.87 6.61 12.13
N ILE A 110 -4.88 5.75 12.17
CA ILE A 110 -6.06 5.82 11.30
C ILE A 110 -6.91 7.04 11.61
N ASN A 111 -7.07 7.34 12.91
CA ASN A 111 -7.89 8.46 13.41
C ASN A 111 -7.15 9.80 13.41
N ASN A 112 -5.90 9.86 12.93
CA ASN A 112 -5.12 11.10 12.88
C ASN A 112 -5.55 11.98 11.69
N SER A 113 -5.62 13.30 11.93
CA SER A 113 -5.97 14.28 10.89
C SER A 113 -4.90 14.47 9.82
N LEU A 114 -3.64 14.09 10.11
CA LEU A 114 -2.50 14.28 9.22
C LEU A 114 -2.49 13.33 8.02
N ASN A 115 -3.40 12.39 7.95
CA ASN A 115 -3.50 11.34 6.94
C ASN A 115 -2.18 10.55 6.73
N VAL A 116 -2.28 9.23 6.78
CA VAL A 116 -1.13 8.33 6.58
C VAL A 116 -1.03 7.82 5.13
N CYS A 117 -2.12 7.91 4.38
CA CYS A 117 -2.14 7.55 2.96
C CYS A 117 -1.50 8.65 2.10
N PRO A 118 -0.98 8.33 0.91
CA PRO A 118 -0.44 9.29 -0.04
C PRO A 118 -1.41 10.43 -0.36
N VAL A 119 -0.88 11.54 -0.88
CA VAL A 119 -1.68 12.62 -1.45
C VAL A 119 -2.63 12.04 -2.50
N GLN A 120 -3.89 12.45 -2.50
CA GLN A 120 -4.99 11.91 -3.31
C GLN A 120 -5.44 10.49 -2.93
N TYR A 121 -4.99 9.99 -1.76
CA TYR A 121 -5.45 8.71 -1.21
C TYR A 121 -5.91 8.88 0.23
N HIS A 122 -6.82 8.02 0.64
CA HIS A 122 -7.28 7.95 2.02
C HIS A 122 -7.33 6.51 2.53
N VAL A 123 -7.41 6.35 3.84
CA VAL A 123 -7.73 5.05 4.47
C VAL A 123 -9.19 4.73 4.15
N PRO A 124 -9.50 3.54 3.60
CA PRO A 124 -10.84 3.21 3.13
C PRO A 124 -11.89 3.40 4.21
N THR A 125 -13.03 3.95 3.82
CA THR A 125 -14.25 3.97 4.64
C THR A 125 -14.98 2.62 4.57
N TYR A 126 -15.98 2.44 5.42
CA TYR A 126 -16.89 1.29 5.30
C TYR A 126 -17.58 1.26 3.92
N SER A 127 -18.00 2.42 3.41
CA SER A 127 -18.63 2.52 2.09
C SER A 127 -17.69 2.07 0.96
N ASP A 128 -16.40 2.38 1.03
CA ASP A 128 -15.43 1.94 0.01
C ASP A 128 -15.31 0.42 -0.01
N TRP A 129 -15.26 -0.20 1.16
CA TRP A 129 -15.26 -1.67 1.26
C TRP A 129 -16.56 -2.28 0.75
N LEU A 130 -17.73 -1.65 0.95
CA LEU A 130 -19.00 -2.13 0.40
C LEU A 130 -19.05 -2.06 -1.13
N VAL A 131 -18.50 -0.99 -1.74
CA VAL A 131 -18.39 -0.89 -3.20
C VAL A 131 -17.51 -2.02 -3.74
N LEU A 132 -16.39 -2.32 -3.07
CA LEU A 132 -15.54 -3.46 -3.44
C LEU A 132 -16.28 -4.80 -3.28
N GLN A 133 -17.01 -5.02 -2.18
CA GLN A 133 -17.83 -6.22 -1.98
C GLN A 133 -18.87 -6.40 -3.09
N ASN A 134 -19.55 -5.32 -3.48
CA ASN A 134 -20.52 -5.34 -4.57
C ASN A 134 -19.86 -5.73 -5.91
N PHE A 135 -18.70 -5.17 -6.21
CA PHE A 135 -17.93 -5.53 -7.42
C PHE A 135 -17.53 -7.02 -7.44
N LEU A 136 -17.21 -7.60 -6.30
CA LEU A 136 -16.88 -9.03 -6.19
C LEU A 136 -18.06 -9.96 -6.45
N GLY A 137 -19.28 -9.44 -6.53
CA GLY A 137 -20.52 -10.19 -6.77
C GLY A 137 -21.33 -10.43 -5.49
N GLY A 138 -20.98 -9.77 -4.40
CA GLY A 138 -21.72 -9.84 -3.15
C GLY A 138 -22.92 -8.88 -3.11
N THR A 139 -23.87 -9.19 -2.23
CA THR A 139 -24.88 -8.23 -1.82
C THR A 139 -24.37 -7.51 -0.57
N PRO A 140 -24.16 -6.18 -0.59
CA PRO A 140 -23.50 -5.45 0.49
C PRO A 140 -24.35 -5.32 1.77
N SER A 141 -25.24 -6.24 2.06
CA SER A 141 -26.09 -6.21 3.28
C SER A 141 -25.54 -7.07 4.41
N ASN A 142 -24.60 -7.94 4.13
CA ASN A 142 -24.02 -8.86 5.10
C ASN A 142 -22.55 -8.53 5.34
N TYR A 143 -22.09 -8.73 6.54
CA TYR A 143 -20.68 -8.57 6.92
C TYR A 143 -19.71 -9.44 6.11
N MET A 144 -20.20 -10.34 5.28
CA MET A 144 -19.41 -11.32 4.55
C MET A 144 -20.00 -11.60 3.17
N VAL A 145 -19.17 -11.53 2.14
CA VAL A 145 -19.54 -11.86 0.76
C VAL A 145 -18.52 -12.81 0.15
N THR A 146 -18.95 -13.71 -0.73
CA THR A 146 -18.07 -14.59 -1.51
C THR A 146 -17.30 -13.80 -2.57
N GLY A 147 -16.18 -14.35 -3.05
CA GLY A 147 -15.34 -13.73 -4.06
C GLY A 147 -14.14 -12.98 -3.50
N GLY A 148 -13.87 -13.08 -2.18
CA GLY A 148 -12.67 -12.55 -1.56
C GLY A 148 -11.36 -13.13 -2.11
N GLY A 149 -11.41 -14.37 -2.64
CA GLY A 149 -10.26 -15.00 -3.30
C GLY A 149 -9.78 -14.26 -4.56
N LYS A 150 -10.66 -13.46 -5.20
CA LYS A 150 -10.27 -12.57 -6.30
C LYS A 150 -9.28 -11.48 -5.87
N LEU A 151 -9.21 -11.18 -4.56
CA LEU A 151 -8.29 -10.21 -3.97
C LEU A 151 -7.00 -10.85 -3.48
N LYS A 152 -6.98 -12.15 -3.13
CA LYS A 152 -5.85 -12.84 -2.52
C LYS A 152 -4.77 -13.17 -3.54
N GLN A 153 -3.50 -12.94 -3.17
CA GLN A 153 -2.35 -13.43 -3.93
C GLN A 153 -2.42 -14.97 -4.04
N THR A 154 -2.13 -15.49 -5.22
CA THR A 154 -2.16 -16.92 -5.48
C THR A 154 -0.98 -17.66 -4.86
N GLY A 155 -1.13 -18.97 -4.64
CA GLY A 155 -0.09 -19.82 -4.05
C GLY A 155 -0.08 -19.77 -2.53
N ILE A 156 0.95 -20.41 -1.95
CA ILE A 156 1.08 -20.63 -0.50
C ILE A 156 2.35 -19.99 0.09
N VAL A 157 2.99 -19.09 -0.65
CA VAL A 157 4.17 -18.37 -0.15
C VAL A 157 3.77 -17.37 0.92
N THR A 158 2.72 -16.59 0.64
CA THR A 158 2.20 -15.52 1.50
C THR A 158 0.89 -15.86 2.19
N TRP A 159 0.36 -17.05 1.93
CA TRP A 159 -0.84 -17.60 2.54
C TRP A 159 -0.60 -19.04 2.98
N ASP A 160 -1.30 -19.49 4.01
CA ASP A 160 -1.35 -20.88 4.40
C ASP A 160 -2.19 -21.71 3.41
N THR A 161 -1.97 -23.02 3.41
CA THR A 161 -2.77 -23.99 2.65
C THR A 161 -4.13 -24.14 3.30
N PRO A 162 -5.26 -24.13 2.53
CA PRO A 162 -5.35 -24.29 1.07
C PRO A 162 -5.39 -22.98 0.26
N ASN A 163 -5.40 -21.79 0.86
CA ASN A 163 -5.61 -20.50 0.21
C ASN A 163 -6.84 -20.53 -0.72
N THR A 164 -7.98 -20.93 -0.17
CA THR A 164 -9.22 -21.25 -0.88
C THR A 164 -9.71 -20.11 -1.75
N GLY A 165 -9.99 -20.39 -3.04
CA GLY A 165 -10.54 -19.43 -4.00
C GLY A 165 -9.56 -18.36 -4.50
N ALA A 166 -8.28 -18.41 -4.11
CA ALA A 166 -7.29 -17.38 -4.47
C ALA A 166 -6.97 -17.39 -5.97
N THR A 167 -7.41 -16.36 -6.67
CA THR A 167 -7.14 -16.13 -8.10
C THR A 167 -6.35 -14.84 -8.37
N ASN A 168 -6.40 -13.89 -7.44
CA ASN A 168 -5.85 -12.54 -7.62
C ASN A 168 -6.29 -11.86 -8.93
N SER A 169 -7.47 -12.17 -9.43
CA SER A 169 -7.96 -11.67 -10.72
C SER A 169 -8.12 -10.14 -10.73
N THR A 170 -8.31 -9.53 -9.57
CA THR A 170 -8.39 -8.07 -9.41
C THR A 170 -7.02 -7.39 -9.33
N LYS A 171 -5.93 -8.13 -9.18
CA LYS A 171 -4.58 -7.62 -8.89
C LYS A 171 -4.45 -6.88 -7.55
N PHE A 172 -5.42 -7.00 -6.66
CA PHE A 172 -5.35 -6.38 -5.33
C PHE A 172 -4.15 -6.89 -4.52
N ASN A 173 -3.66 -8.11 -4.79
CA ASN A 173 -2.48 -8.70 -4.16
C ASN A 173 -2.54 -8.77 -2.63
N ALA A 174 -3.68 -9.10 -2.06
CA ALA A 174 -3.76 -9.31 -0.63
C ALA A 174 -2.84 -10.47 -0.20
N VAL A 175 -2.01 -10.22 0.79
CA VAL A 175 -1.14 -11.20 1.44
C VAL A 175 -1.63 -11.45 2.85
N GLY A 176 -1.39 -12.64 3.40
CA GLY A 176 -1.79 -12.99 4.76
C GLY A 176 -0.95 -12.25 5.80
N ASN A 177 -1.15 -10.94 5.91
CA ASN A 177 -0.34 -10.05 6.76
C ASN A 177 -0.57 -10.25 8.28
N GLY A 178 -1.48 -11.13 8.68
CA GLY A 178 -1.81 -11.29 10.09
C GLY A 178 -2.37 -10.01 10.72
N TYR A 179 -2.40 -9.97 12.04
CA TYR A 179 -2.86 -8.81 12.81
C TYR A 179 -2.42 -8.89 14.27
N ILE A 180 -2.51 -7.78 14.99
CA ILE A 180 -2.47 -7.76 16.45
C ILE A 180 -3.92 -7.70 16.95
N GLY A 181 -4.31 -8.66 17.78
CA GLY A 181 -5.63 -8.72 18.39
C GLY A 181 -5.74 -7.83 19.62
N GLY A 182 -6.96 -7.67 20.13
CA GLY A 182 -7.19 -7.08 21.45
C GLY A 182 -6.58 -7.97 22.53
N GLY A 183 -5.83 -7.37 23.45
CA GLY A 183 -5.08 -8.12 24.47
C GLY A 183 -3.59 -8.21 24.20
N ASN A 184 -3.15 -7.55 23.12
CA ASN A 184 -1.76 -7.16 22.95
C ASN A 184 -0.78 -8.28 22.60
N SER A 185 -1.27 -9.34 21.99
CA SER A 185 -0.43 -10.41 21.47
C SER A 185 -0.52 -10.42 19.96
N PHE A 186 0.62 -10.58 19.29
CA PHE A 186 0.57 -11.04 17.91
C PHE A 186 -0.26 -12.31 17.89
N SER A 187 -1.35 -12.30 17.14
CA SER A 187 -1.96 -13.55 16.83
C SER A 187 -1.02 -14.27 15.87
N SER A 188 -0.86 -15.56 16.01
CA SER A 188 -0.12 -16.42 15.07
C SER A 188 -0.82 -16.53 13.71
N SER A 189 -1.43 -15.42 13.25
CA SER A 189 -2.29 -15.33 12.06
C SER A 189 -1.54 -14.87 10.81
N LEU A 190 -0.21 -14.71 10.88
CA LEU A 190 0.62 -14.50 9.69
C LEU A 190 0.39 -15.66 8.73
N LYS A 191 0.12 -15.33 7.46
CA LYS A 191 -0.32 -16.21 6.38
C LYS A 191 -1.74 -16.77 6.52
N SER A 192 -2.35 -16.77 7.71
CA SER A 192 -3.71 -17.30 7.87
C SER A 192 -4.81 -16.27 7.70
N SER A 193 -4.50 -14.98 7.89
CA SER A 193 -5.46 -13.89 7.74
C SER A 193 -4.82 -12.62 7.19
N ALA A 194 -5.61 -11.79 6.51
CA ALA A 194 -5.28 -10.41 6.18
C ALA A 194 -6.35 -9.50 6.73
N LEU A 195 -5.97 -8.55 7.60
CA LEU A 195 -6.87 -7.56 8.17
C LEU A 195 -6.45 -6.16 7.72
N PHE A 196 -7.45 -5.37 7.33
CA PHE A 196 -7.27 -4.00 6.84
C PHE A 196 -8.18 -3.04 7.59
N TRP A 197 -7.63 -1.92 8.03
CA TRP A 197 -8.41 -0.86 8.65
C TRP A 197 -9.46 -0.26 7.72
N SER A 198 -10.56 0.17 8.31
CA SER A 198 -11.46 1.18 7.75
C SER A 198 -11.47 2.40 8.66
N LYS A 199 -11.62 3.59 8.08
CA LYS A 199 -11.68 4.86 8.85
C LYS A 199 -13.06 5.08 9.50
N THR A 200 -14.05 4.26 9.21
CA THR A 200 -15.42 4.45 9.71
C THR A 200 -15.59 3.91 11.11
N VAL A 201 -16.12 4.74 12.01
CA VAL A 201 -16.47 4.41 13.39
C VAL A 201 -17.94 4.01 13.49
N THR A 202 -18.26 3.07 14.38
CA THR A 202 -19.62 2.67 14.73
C THR A 202 -19.74 2.41 16.23
N GLY A 203 -20.31 3.34 16.97
CA GLY A 203 -20.30 3.32 18.44
C GLY A 203 -18.89 3.38 18.98
N SER A 204 -18.50 2.42 19.80
CA SER A 204 -17.14 2.26 20.33
C SER A 204 -16.22 1.40 19.43
N ASN A 205 -16.74 0.90 18.31
CA ASN A 205 -16.05 0.03 17.40
C ASN A 205 -15.65 0.77 16.11
N VAL A 206 -14.78 0.15 15.33
CA VAL A 206 -14.38 0.59 13.99
C VAL A 206 -14.64 -0.53 12.99
N TYR A 207 -14.90 -0.19 11.74
CA TYR A 207 -14.98 -1.21 10.71
C TYR A 207 -13.59 -1.67 10.28
N TYR A 208 -13.49 -2.91 9.83
CA TYR A 208 -12.31 -3.48 9.20
C TYR A 208 -12.71 -4.48 8.12
N ALA A 209 -11.82 -4.73 7.18
CA ALA A 209 -11.96 -5.78 6.18
C ALA A 209 -11.04 -6.96 6.52
N LYS A 210 -11.50 -8.20 6.23
CA LYS A 210 -10.73 -9.42 6.52
C LYS A 210 -10.87 -10.45 5.39
N LEU A 211 -9.75 -11.08 5.08
CA LEU A 211 -9.64 -12.27 4.24
C LEU A 211 -8.99 -13.40 5.05
N ASN A 212 -9.39 -14.64 4.82
CA ASN A 212 -8.80 -15.82 5.44
C ASN A 212 -8.21 -16.76 4.39
N TYR A 213 -7.26 -17.60 4.81
CA TYR A 213 -6.63 -18.61 3.94
C TYR A 213 -7.57 -19.75 3.55
N ASN A 214 -8.54 -20.08 4.40
CA ASN A 214 -9.37 -21.28 4.30
C ASN A 214 -10.78 -21.03 3.76
N ASP A 215 -11.09 -19.80 3.34
CA ASP A 215 -12.39 -19.48 2.72
C ASP A 215 -12.21 -18.47 1.55
N ASP A 216 -13.28 -18.28 0.78
CA ASP A 216 -13.37 -17.37 -0.36
C ASP A 216 -14.16 -16.11 -0.02
N ASN A 217 -14.17 -15.67 1.24
CA ASN A 217 -14.99 -14.55 1.66
C ASN A 217 -14.15 -13.28 1.84
N LEU A 218 -14.77 -12.13 1.55
CA LEU A 218 -14.39 -10.82 2.06
C LEU A 218 -15.37 -10.46 3.19
N TYR A 219 -14.87 -10.47 4.41
CA TYR A 219 -15.58 -9.97 5.57
C TYR A 219 -15.35 -8.46 5.72
N VAL A 220 -16.41 -7.69 5.96
CA VAL A 220 -16.34 -6.27 6.33
C VAL A 220 -17.30 -6.02 7.49
N GLY A 221 -16.80 -5.70 8.66
CA GLY A 221 -17.64 -5.57 9.84
C GLY A 221 -16.98 -4.80 10.98
N PRO A 222 -17.72 -4.59 12.08
CA PRO A 222 -17.20 -3.89 13.25
C PRO A 222 -16.17 -4.71 14.02
N GLY A 223 -15.17 -4.05 14.58
CA GLY A 223 -14.13 -4.61 15.39
C GLY A 223 -13.59 -3.62 16.41
N ILE A 224 -12.54 -4.05 17.10
CA ILE A 224 -11.95 -3.29 18.21
C ILE A 224 -10.94 -2.25 17.73
N THR A 225 -10.80 -1.16 18.47
CA THR A 225 -9.79 -0.12 18.23
C THR A 225 -8.41 -0.44 18.77
N THR A 226 -8.29 -1.47 19.62
CA THR A 226 -7.04 -1.84 20.31
C THR A 226 -6.13 -2.76 19.50
N GLY A 227 -6.54 -3.13 18.27
CA GLY A 227 -5.76 -3.99 17.38
C GLY A 227 -4.70 -3.25 16.58
N GLY A 228 -3.94 -4.04 15.81
CA GLY A 228 -3.01 -3.56 14.79
C GLY A 228 -3.28 -4.26 13.46
N PHE A 229 -3.67 -3.51 12.44
CA PHE A 229 -3.98 -4.04 11.12
C PHE A 229 -3.19 -3.32 10.03
N ALA A 230 -3.12 -3.92 8.85
CA ALA A 230 -2.56 -3.25 7.68
C ALA A 230 -3.46 -2.10 7.20
N ILE A 231 -2.89 -1.23 6.39
CA ILE A 231 -3.62 -0.20 5.65
C ILE A 231 -3.49 -0.51 4.15
N ARG A 232 -4.59 -0.42 3.44
CA ARG A 232 -4.65 -0.47 2.00
C ARG A 232 -5.34 0.80 1.51
N CYS A 233 -4.57 1.78 1.07
CA CYS A 233 -5.15 3.07 0.68
C CYS A 233 -5.93 2.98 -0.63
N ILE A 234 -6.94 3.85 -0.75
CA ILE A 234 -7.79 4.00 -1.93
C ILE A 234 -7.71 5.45 -2.41
N HIS A 235 -7.75 5.65 -3.72
CA HIS A 235 -7.72 6.97 -4.37
C HIS A 235 -9.04 7.72 -4.13
N ASP A 236 -8.94 9.05 -3.95
CA ASP A 236 -10.07 9.96 -3.73
C ASP A 236 -11.01 10.05 -4.94
#